data_285c7936688229b4fdeb2afe9eefed4c
#
_entry.id   285c7936688229b4fdeb2afe9eefed4c
#
_cell.length_a   1.000
_cell.length_b   1.000
_cell.length_c   1.000
_cell.angle_alpha   90.00
_cell.angle_beta   90.00
_cell.angle_gamma   90.00
#
_symmetry.space_group_name_H-M   'P 1'
#
loop_
_entity.id
_entity.type
_entity.pdbx_description
1 polymer ?
#
loop_
_entity_poly.entity_id
_entity_poly.type
_entity_poly.pdbx_seq_one_letter_code
_entity_poly.pdbx_strand_id
1 'polypeptide(L)'
;VKKVSSPKLPQGRERFLEDDERERLLDVCRSSTSLDLYFAVVLAISTGMRKGELMGLNWRDINLKEQCIILHKTKNGERRRIPVKSHALELLIERSKVRRLDTPLLFPGIANPTVPIDLRSAFNRACRAAQVGDFRWHDLRHCTASYLAMNGSTPSEIAELLGHKTLQMVKRYAHLSDSHNSRVLESMNDKLFGNVKGIKS
;
A
#
# COMPACT_ATOMS: atom_id res chain seq x y z
N VAL A 1 -5.80 4.24 -46.35
CA VAL A 1 -6.31 4.11 -44.97
C VAL A 1 -5.37 4.89 -44.07
N LYS A 2 -5.78 6.08 -43.58
CA LYS A 2 -4.98 6.87 -42.60
C LYS A 2 -4.91 6.12 -41.28
N LYS A 3 -3.74 5.70 -40.85
CA LYS A 3 -3.50 5.22 -39.49
C LYS A 3 -3.80 6.37 -38.52
N VAL A 4 -4.92 6.28 -37.81
CA VAL A 4 -5.20 7.14 -36.66
C VAL A 4 -4.23 6.70 -35.53
N SER A 5 -3.25 7.52 -35.21
CA SER A 5 -2.38 7.30 -34.07
C SER A 5 -3.21 7.47 -32.80
N SER A 6 -3.28 6.43 -31.99
CA SER A 6 -3.92 6.53 -30.67
C SER A 6 -3.20 7.62 -29.86
N PRO A 7 -3.95 8.52 -29.18
CA PRO A 7 -3.34 9.54 -28.33
C PRO A 7 -2.48 8.86 -27.26
N LYS A 8 -1.28 9.41 -27.03
CA LYS A 8 -0.42 8.95 -25.92
C LYS A 8 -1.20 9.09 -24.63
N LEU A 9 -1.43 7.98 -23.94
CA LEU A 9 -2.02 8.00 -22.60
C LEU A 9 -1.15 8.89 -21.69
N PRO A 10 -1.75 9.81 -20.90
CA PRO A 10 -0.97 10.61 -19.97
C PRO A 10 -0.19 9.69 -19.03
N GLN A 11 1.05 10.06 -18.72
CA GLN A 11 1.83 9.37 -17.70
C GLN A 11 1.01 9.31 -16.43
N GLY A 12 0.80 8.10 -15.91
CA GLY A 12 0.01 7.91 -14.69
C GLY A 12 0.68 8.63 -13.52
N ARG A 13 -0.13 9.05 -12.56
CA ARG A 13 0.29 9.71 -11.33
C ARG A 13 1.25 8.82 -10.53
N GLU A 14 2.35 9.40 -10.02
CA GLU A 14 3.42 8.71 -9.27
C GLU A 14 3.59 9.30 -7.85
N ARG A 15 2.61 10.05 -7.36
CA ARG A 15 2.66 10.69 -6.03
C ARG A 15 2.69 9.62 -4.93
N PHE A 16 3.70 9.67 -4.07
CA PHE A 16 3.79 8.94 -2.82
C PHE A 16 4.17 9.91 -1.67
N LEU A 17 4.04 9.48 -0.43
CA LEU A 17 4.39 10.28 0.74
C LEU A 17 5.88 10.17 1.01
N GLU A 18 6.53 11.30 1.24
CA GLU A 18 7.84 11.32 1.88
C GLU A 18 7.71 10.93 3.36
N ASP A 19 8.82 10.62 4.02
CA ASP A 19 8.79 10.10 5.39
C ASP A 19 8.11 11.06 6.37
N ASP A 20 8.41 12.35 6.30
CA ASP A 20 7.83 13.38 7.13
C ASP A 20 6.33 13.62 6.83
N GLU A 21 5.93 13.57 5.56
CA GLU A 21 4.52 13.66 5.16
C GLU A 21 3.71 12.46 5.69
N ARG A 22 4.31 11.26 5.63
CA ARG A 22 3.70 10.02 6.12
C ARG A 22 3.47 10.10 7.63
N GLU A 23 4.48 10.52 8.39
CA GLU A 23 4.40 10.68 9.85
C GLU A 23 3.30 11.67 10.22
N ARG A 24 3.32 12.88 9.65
CA ARG A 24 2.29 13.90 9.91
C ARG A 24 0.88 13.39 9.57
N LEU A 25 0.72 12.71 8.42
CA LEU A 25 -0.59 12.19 8.02
C LEU A 25 -1.08 11.12 9.00
N LEU A 26 -0.22 10.19 9.41
CA LEU A 26 -0.58 9.12 10.34
C LEU A 26 -0.94 9.69 11.72
N ASP A 27 -0.25 10.70 12.22
CA ASP A 27 -0.55 11.34 13.51
C ASP A 27 -1.89 12.07 13.49
N VAL A 28 -2.18 12.79 12.40
CA VAL A 28 -3.49 13.43 12.22
C VAL A 28 -4.60 12.37 12.07
N CYS A 29 -4.34 11.26 11.36
CA CYS A 29 -5.32 10.17 11.26
C CYS A 29 -5.59 9.52 12.62
N ARG A 30 -4.58 9.37 13.47
CA ARG A 30 -4.71 8.80 14.83
C ARG A 30 -5.55 9.69 15.73
N SER A 31 -5.41 11.01 15.60
CA SER A 31 -6.16 12.01 16.36
C SER A 31 -7.55 12.33 15.76
N SER A 32 -7.94 11.67 14.68
CA SER A 32 -9.19 11.92 13.98
C SER A 32 -10.41 11.50 14.80
N THR A 33 -11.49 12.26 14.71
CA THR A 33 -12.81 11.87 15.23
C THR A 33 -13.39 10.63 14.53
N SER A 34 -12.89 10.28 13.34
CA SER A 34 -13.24 9.03 12.65
C SER A 34 -12.33 7.91 13.14
N LEU A 35 -12.82 7.07 14.03
CA LEU A 35 -12.10 5.98 14.68
C LEU A 35 -11.51 4.95 13.69
N ASP A 36 -12.10 4.83 12.50
CA ASP A 36 -11.66 3.89 11.48
C ASP A 36 -10.59 4.46 10.56
N LEU A 37 -10.36 5.79 10.57
CA LEU A 37 -9.49 6.43 9.59
C LEU A 37 -8.04 5.97 9.69
N TYR A 38 -7.47 5.99 10.88
CA TYR A 38 -6.09 5.58 11.10
C TYR A 38 -5.85 4.13 10.67
N PHE A 39 -6.70 3.24 11.14
CA PHE A 39 -6.62 1.82 10.81
C PHE A 39 -6.76 1.57 9.31
N ALA A 40 -7.70 2.23 8.66
CA ALA A 40 -7.89 2.10 7.22
C ALA A 40 -6.70 2.62 6.40
N VAL A 41 -6.09 3.73 6.81
CA VAL A 41 -4.90 4.30 6.15
C VAL A 41 -3.68 3.39 6.34
N VAL A 42 -3.43 2.91 7.57
CA VAL A 42 -2.34 1.95 7.84
C VAL A 42 -2.52 0.69 7.00
N LEU A 43 -3.72 0.11 6.99
CA LEU A 43 -3.99 -1.11 6.23
C LEU A 43 -3.88 -0.87 4.72
N ALA A 44 -4.29 0.30 4.22
CA ALA A 44 -4.15 0.68 2.82
C ALA A 44 -2.67 0.75 2.38
N ILE A 45 -1.81 1.41 3.17
CA ILE A 45 -0.37 1.54 2.88
C ILE A 45 0.33 0.17 3.00
N SER A 46 -0.01 -0.60 4.03
CA SER A 46 0.65 -1.90 4.29
C SER A 46 0.30 -2.98 3.28
N THR A 47 -0.86 -2.89 2.63
CA THR A 47 -1.37 -3.95 1.73
C THR A 47 -1.46 -3.52 0.27
N GLY A 48 -1.45 -2.22 0.01
CA GLY A 48 -1.66 -1.66 -1.32
C GLY A 48 -3.03 -2.00 -1.94
N MET A 49 -4.02 -2.37 -1.14
CA MET A 49 -5.36 -2.71 -1.62
C MET A 49 -6.04 -1.50 -2.27
N ARG A 50 -6.87 -1.76 -3.28
CA ARG A 50 -7.74 -0.71 -3.82
C ARG A 50 -8.77 -0.29 -2.78
N LYS A 51 -9.20 1.00 -2.81
CA LYS A 51 -10.18 1.52 -1.85
C LYS A 51 -11.42 0.62 -1.73
N GLY A 52 -11.99 0.20 -2.86
CA GLY A 52 -13.17 -0.66 -2.85
C GLY A 52 -12.92 -2.06 -2.29
N GLU A 53 -11.73 -2.63 -2.52
CA GLU A 53 -11.32 -3.91 -1.94
C GLU A 53 -11.21 -3.78 -0.41
N LEU A 54 -10.55 -2.73 0.07
CA LEU A 54 -10.35 -2.49 1.49
C LEU A 54 -11.65 -2.20 2.24
N MET A 55 -12.46 -1.27 1.73
CA MET A 55 -13.73 -0.91 2.39
C MET A 55 -14.75 -2.04 2.35
N GLY A 56 -14.72 -2.90 1.34
CA GLY A 56 -15.61 -4.05 1.20
C GLY A 56 -15.14 -5.31 1.93
N LEU A 57 -14.03 -5.26 2.70
CA LEU A 57 -13.55 -6.43 3.44
C LEU A 57 -14.56 -6.94 4.46
N ASN A 58 -14.73 -8.25 4.47
CA ASN A 58 -15.45 -8.95 5.51
C ASN A 58 -14.48 -9.67 6.46
N TRP A 59 -14.91 -9.93 7.67
CA TRP A 59 -14.11 -10.70 8.64
C TRP A 59 -13.76 -12.12 8.14
N ARG A 60 -14.60 -12.73 7.31
CA ARG A 60 -14.32 -14.04 6.69
C ARG A 60 -13.15 -14.00 5.69
N ASP A 61 -12.81 -12.82 5.19
CA ASP A 61 -11.70 -12.63 4.25
C ASP A 61 -10.35 -12.51 4.97
N ILE A 62 -10.38 -12.43 6.32
CA ILE A 62 -9.21 -12.20 7.17
C ILE A 62 -8.84 -13.49 7.90
N ASN A 63 -7.66 -14.00 7.63
CA ASN A 63 -7.09 -15.14 8.35
C ASN A 63 -5.99 -14.65 9.29
N LEU A 64 -6.34 -14.41 10.56
CA LEU A 64 -5.39 -13.94 11.57
C LEU A 64 -4.31 -14.98 11.88
N LYS A 65 -4.64 -16.28 11.84
CA LYS A 65 -3.68 -17.37 12.09
C LYS A 65 -2.60 -17.40 11.02
N GLU A 66 -3.00 -17.27 9.76
CA GLU A 66 -2.07 -17.23 8.63
C GLU A 66 -1.56 -15.82 8.30
N GLN A 67 -2.02 -14.82 9.05
CA GLN A 67 -1.64 -13.41 8.91
C GLN A 67 -1.82 -12.90 7.46
N CYS A 68 -2.99 -13.14 6.89
CA CYS A 68 -3.28 -12.72 5.54
C CYS A 68 -4.75 -12.34 5.34
N ILE A 69 -4.98 -11.57 4.28
CA ILE A 69 -6.29 -11.23 3.73
C ILE A 69 -6.44 -11.98 2.41
N ILE A 70 -7.61 -12.58 2.18
CA ILE A 70 -7.93 -13.32 0.96
C ILE A 70 -9.03 -12.58 0.21
N LEU A 71 -8.68 -11.98 -0.91
CA LEU A 71 -9.65 -11.37 -1.82
C LEU A 71 -10.18 -12.43 -2.78
N HIS A 72 -11.46 -12.80 -2.64
CA HIS A 72 -12.08 -13.85 -3.46
C HIS A 72 -12.45 -13.37 -4.86
N LYS A 73 -12.79 -12.08 -5.03
CA LYS A 73 -13.08 -11.44 -6.32
C LYS A 73 -12.38 -10.10 -6.38
N THR A 74 -11.32 -9.99 -7.16
CA THR A 74 -10.73 -8.70 -7.50
C THR A 74 -11.42 -8.11 -8.75
N LYS A 75 -11.22 -6.83 -9.06
CA LYS A 75 -11.67 -6.23 -10.33
C LYS A 75 -11.21 -7.03 -11.56
N ASN A 76 -10.20 -7.87 -11.39
CA ASN A 76 -9.60 -8.68 -12.43
C ASN A 76 -10.14 -10.12 -12.46
N GLY A 77 -11.05 -10.50 -11.55
CA GLY A 77 -11.63 -11.84 -11.45
C GLY A 77 -10.77 -12.88 -10.72
N GLU A 78 -9.53 -12.55 -10.33
CA GLU A 78 -8.59 -13.48 -9.72
C GLU A 78 -8.63 -13.40 -8.19
N ARG A 79 -8.42 -14.56 -7.55
CA ARG A 79 -8.21 -14.64 -6.10
C ARG A 79 -6.81 -14.13 -5.76
N ARG A 80 -6.68 -13.29 -4.73
CA ARG A 80 -5.40 -12.77 -4.28
C ARG A 80 -5.26 -12.94 -2.77
N ARG A 81 -4.12 -13.48 -2.34
CA ARG A 81 -3.71 -13.57 -0.95
C ARG A 81 -2.73 -12.42 -0.65
N ILE A 82 -3.03 -11.63 0.36
CA ILE A 82 -2.23 -10.46 0.75
C ILE A 82 -1.71 -10.72 2.16
N PRO A 83 -0.40 -10.86 2.38
CA PRO A 83 0.16 -10.98 3.72
C PRO A 83 -0.06 -9.66 4.49
N VAL A 84 -0.37 -9.79 5.79
CA VAL A 84 -0.47 -8.65 6.70
C VAL A 84 0.49 -8.91 7.85
N LYS A 85 1.40 -7.96 8.09
CA LYS A 85 2.50 -8.12 9.06
C LYS A 85 2.60 -6.89 9.96
N SER A 86 3.39 -7.05 11.03
CA SER A 86 3.77 -5.96 11.92
C SER A 86 2.56 -5.13 12.41
N HIS A 87 2.68 -3.81 12.42
CA HIS A 87 1.68 -2.90 12.95
C HIS A 87 0.27 -3.05 12.35
N ALA A 88 0.16 -3.33 11.05
CA ALA A 88 -1.14 -3.57 10.42
C ALA A 88 -1.83 -4.84 10.95
N LEU A 89 -1.06 -5.88 11.27
CA LEU A 89 -1.57 -7.10 11.89
C LEU A 89 -2.01 -6.84 13.34
N GLU A 90 -1.23 -6.10 14.11
CA GLU A 90 -1.59 -5.71 15.49
C GLU A 90 -2.94 -4.98 15.52
N LEU A 91 -3.11 -3.99 14.66
CA LEU A 91 -4.39 -3.26 14.53
C LEU A 91 -5.55 -4.18 14.13
N LEU A 92 -5.33 -5.15 13.24
CA LEU A 92 -6.34 -6.15 12.89
C LEU A 92 -6.72 -7.04 14.09
N ILE A 93 -5.74 -7.48 14.86
CA ILE A 93 -5.96 -8.29 16.08
C ILE A 93 -6.76 -7.47 17.09
N GLU A 94 -6.36 -6.22 17.37
CA GLU A 94 -7.09 -5.35 18.29
C GLU A 94 -8.53 -5.11 17.81
N ARG A 95 -8.72 -4.84 16.53
CA ARG A 95 -10.04 -4.65 15.94
C ARG A 95 -10.90 -5.90 16.03
N SER A 96 -10.33 -7.10 15.97
CA SER A 96 -11.05 -8.36 16.09
C SER A 96 -11.68 -8.57 17.45
N LYS A 97 -11.09 -8.01 18.52
CA LYS A 97 -11.60 -8.10 19.90
C LYS A 97 -12.89 -7.29 20.11
N VAL A 98 -13.09 -6.25 19.30
CA VAL A 98 -14.23 -5.32 19.40
C VAL A 98 -15.11 -5.30 18.15
N ARG A 99 -15.07 -6.39 17.38
CA ARG A 99 -15.84 -6.48 16.14
C ARG A 99 -17.34 -6.46 16.42
N ARG A 100 -18.09 -5.78 15.57
CA ARG A 100 -19.55 -5.81 15.59
C ARG A 100 -20.05 -7.18 15.09
N LEU A 101 -21.08 -7.71 15.74
CA LEU A 101 -21.69 -9.00 15.38
C LEU A 101 -22.88 -8.85 14.42
N ASP A 102 -23.41 -7.64 14.29
CA ASP A 102 -24.55 -7.31 13.41
C ASP A 102 -24.15 -7.07 11.95
N THR A 103 -22.86 -7.15 11.62
CA THR A 103 -22.33 -6.93 10.28
C THR A 103 -21.11 -7.82 10.01
N PRO A 104 -20.96 -8.34 8.79
CA PRO A 104 -19.74 -9.05 8.41
C PRO A 104 -18.58 -8.11 8.05
N LEU A 105 -18.85 -6.80 7.83
CA LEU A 105 -17.86 -5.85 7.35
C LEU A 105 -16.77 -5.54 8.38
N LEU A 106 -15.52 -5.39 7.92
CA LEU A 106 -14.43 -4.86 8.73
C LEU A 106 -14.62 -3.35 9.01
N PHE A 107 -15.12 -2.63 8.02
CA PHE A 107 -15.37 -1.18 8.04
C PHE A 107 -16.85 -0.86 7.80
N PRO A 108 -17.73 -1.16 8.75
CA PRO A 108 -19.16 -0.90 8.60
C PRO A 108 -19.48 0.59 8.71
N GLY A 109 -20.48 1.02 7.97
CA GLY A 109 -21.03 2.38 8.09
C GLY A 109 -21.65 2.63 9.47
N ILE A 110 -21.57 3.88 9.93
CA ILE A 110 -22.07 4.28 11.25
C ILE A 110 -23.60 4.20 11.28
N ALA A 111 -24.27 4.83 10.32
CA ALA A 111 -25.74 4.86 10.26
C ALA A 111 -26.34 3.57 9.69
N ASN A 112 -25.64 2.91 8.77
CA ASN A 112 -26.07 1.65 8.19
C ASN A 112 -24.91 0.65 8.16
N PRO A 113 -24.89 -0.36 9.03
CA PRO A 113 -23.81 -1.32 9.15
C PRO A 113 -23.73 -2.32 7.99
N THR A 114 -24.72 -2.35 7.10
CA THR A 114 -24.73 -3.24 5.93
C THR A 114 -23.93 -2.67 4.73
N VAL A 115 -23.60 -1.39 4.80
CA VAL A 115 -22.77 -0.71 3.79
C VAL A 115 -21.42 -0.30 4.36
N PRO A 116 -20.35 -0.27 3.56
CA PRO A 116 -19.06 0.21 4.04
C PRO A 116 -19.08 1.68 4.43
N ILE A 117 -18.25 2.05 5.41
CA ILE A 117 -18.04 3.45 5.80
C ILE A 117 -17.45 4.27 4.64
N ASP A 118 -17.87 5.51 4.45
CA ASP A 118 -17.18 6.44 3.55
C ASP A 118 -16.22 7.34 4.34
N LEU A 119 -14.93 7.07 4.18
CA LEU A 119 -13.84 7.81 4.80
C LEU A 119 -13.32 8.98 3.95
N ARG A 120 -13.95 9.29 2.79
CA ARG A 120 -13.45 10.32 1.86
C ARG A 120 -13.28 11.68 2.54
N SER A 121 -14.33 12.15 3.21
CA SER A 121 -14.31 13.46 3.86
C SER A 121 -13.32 13.51 5.02
N ALA A 122 -13.25 12.44 5.82
CA ALA A 122 -12.31 12.33 6.94
C ALA A 122 -10.86 12.33 6.43
N PHE A 123 -10.56 11.54 5.40
CA PHE A 123 -9.25 11.48 4.77
C PHE A 123 -8.82 12.81 4.17
N ASN A 124 -9.70 13.50 3.43
CA ASN A 124 -9.40 14.80 2.85
C ASN A 124 -9.13 15.87 3.92
N ARG A 125 -9.85 15.83 5.06
CA ARG A 125 -9.56 16.71 6.21
C ARG A 125 -8.19 16.39 6.81
N ALA A 126 -7.87 15.10 6.97
CA ALA A 126 -6.57 14.68 7.50
C ALA A 126 -5.41 15.11 6.60
N CYS A 127 -5.50 14.96 5.28
CA CYS A 127 -4.49 15.44 4.34
C CYS A 127 -4.26 16.95 4.46
N ARG A 128 -5.35 17.75 4.57
CA ARG A 128 -5.23 19.21 4.76
C ARG A 128 -4.58 19.56 6.09
N ALA A 129 -4.99 18.93 7.19
CA ALA A 129 -4.43 19.18 8.52
C ALA A 129 -2.96 18.76 8.62
N ALA A 130 -2.57 17.68 7.95
CA ALA A 130 -1.19 17.22 7.86
C ALA A 130 -0.34 18.00 6.86
N GLN A 131 -0.90 18.99 6.16
CA GLN A 131 -0.25 19.77 5.10
C GLN A 131 0.30 18.88 3.96
N VAL A 132 -0.40 17.78 3.68
CA VAL A 132 -0.08 16.87 2.56
C VAL A 132 -0.89 17.32 1.34
N GLY A 133 -0.23 18.06 0.44
CA GLY A 133 -0.85 18.61 -0.76
C GLY A 133 -1.04 17.59 -1.87
N ASP A 134 -2.05 17.81 -2.72
CA ASP A 134 -2.35 16.98 -3.90
C ASP A 134 -2.19 15.47 -3.66
N PHE A 135 -2.84 14.97 -2.61
CA PHE A 135 -2.81 13.57 -2.22
C PHE A 135 -4.20 12.97 -2.12
N ARG A 136 -4.42 11.86 -2.77
CA ARG A 136 -5.71 11.17 -2.89
C ARG A 136 -5.62 9.78 -2.24
N TRP A 137 -6.76 9.23 -1.85
CA TRP A 137 -6.81 7.87 -1.30
C TRP A 137 -6.06 6.83 -2.15
N HIS A 138 -6.17 6.92 -3.48
CA HIS A 138 -5.51 5.96 -4.36
C HIS A 138 -3.97 6.06 -4.32
N ASP A 139 -3.45 7.21 -3.94
CA ASP A 139 -2.01 7.44 -3.82
C ASP A 139 -1.40 6.65 -2.65
N LEU A 140 -2.19 6.21 -1.65
CA LEU A 140 -1.74 5.25 -0.62
C LEU A 140 -1.23 3.95 -1.24
N ARG A 141 -1.87 3.48 -2.31
CA ARG A 141 -1.41 2.31 -3.06
C ARG A 141 -0.14 2.61 -3.88
N HIS A 142 0.01 3.84 -4.36
CA HIS A 142 1.26 4.30 -4.97
C HIS A 142 2.39 4.33 -3.94
N CYS A 143 2.12 4.77 -2.71
CA CYS A 143 3.07 4.68 -1.59
C CYS A 143 3.56 3.25 -1.38
N THR A 144 2.64 2.27 -1.32
CA THR A 144 3.02 0.85 -1.17
C THR A 144 3.96 0.42 -2.29
N ALA A 145 3.62 0.72 -3.55
CA ALA A 145 4.45 0.37 -4.70
C ALA A 145 5.84 1.02 -4.64
N SER A 146 5.89 2.31 -4.29
CA SER A 146 7.13 3.07 -4.17
C SER A 146 8.01 2.55 -3.04
N TYR A 147 7.42 2.31 -1.86
CA TYR A 147 8.19 1.76 -0.73
C TYR A 147 8.71 0.35 -1.00
N LEU A 148 7.93 -0.51 -1.66
CA LEU A 148 8.41 -1.83 -2.09
C LEU A 148 9.60 -1.70 -3.05
N ALA A 149 9.52 -0.81 -4.05
CA ALA A 149 10.62 -0.57 -5.00
C ALA A 149 11.87 -0.04 -4.30
N MET A 150 11.74 0.96 -3.42
CA MET A 150 12.84 1.52 -2.62
C MET A 150 13.52 0.48 -1.72
N ASN A 151 12.74 -0.52 -1.27
CA ASN A 151 13.24 -1.66 -0.47
C ASN A 151 13.73 -2.83 -1.32
N GLY A 152 13.84 -2.66 -2.64
CA GLY A 152 14.46 -3.62 -3.54
C GLY A 152 13.54 -4.74 -4.03
N SER A 153 12.23 -4.61 -3.85
CA SER A 153 11.29 -5.56 -4.45
C SER A 153 11.35 -5.48 -5.97
N THR A 154 11.37 -6.63 -6.61
CA THR A 154 11.35 -6.71 -8.07
C THR A 154 10.01 -6.24 -8.64
N PRO A 155 9.95 -5.78 -9.90
CA PRO A 155 8.70 -5.44 -10.55
C PRO A 155 7.66 -6.57 -10.53
N SER A 156 8.09 -7.83 -10.60
CA SER A 156 7.21 -9.00 -10.54
C SER A 156 6.57 -9.15 -9.16
N GLU A 157 7.35 -9.02 -8.08
CA GLU A 157 6.85 -9.07 -6.71
C GLU A 157 5.87 -7.94 -6.42
N ILE A 158 6.18 -6.72 -6.87
CA ILE A 158 5.28 -5.57 -6.72
C ILE A 158 3.97 -5.82 -7.49
N ALA A 159 4.06 -6.35 -8.72
CA ALA A 159 2.87 -6.66 -9.52
C ALA A 159 1.99 -7.72 -8.85
N GLU A 160 2.59 -8.77 -8.30
CA GLU A 160 1.90 -9.84 -7.58
C GLU A 160 1.21 -9.31 -6.31
N LEU A 161 1.96 -8.63 -5.43
CA LEU A 161 1.45 -8.07 -4.18
C LEU A 161 0.29 -7.11 -4.41
N LEU A 162 0.40 -6.25 -5.42
CA LEU A 162 -0.63 -5.28 -5.74
C LEU A 162 -1.75 -5.84 -6.63
N GLY A 163 -1.57 -6.99 -7.26
CA GLY A 163 -2.51 -7.54 -8.23
C GLY A 163 -2.58 -6.69 -9.50
N HIS A 164 -1.43 -6.37 -10.07
CA HIS A 164 -1.31 -5.72 -11.37
C HIS A 164 -1.30 -6.78 -12.47
N LYS A 165 -2.10 -6.59 -13.53
CA LYS A 165 -2.16 -7.55 -14.65
C LYS A 165 -0.91 -7.54 -15.53
N THR A 166 -0.17 -6.45 -15.55
CA THR A 166 1.00 -6.28 -16.41
C THR A 166 2.14 -5.61 -15.66
N LEU A 167 3.36 -5.99 -15.99
CA LEU A 167 4.56 -5.34 -15.46
C LEU A 167 4.68 -3.88 -15.92
N GLN A 168 4.02 -3.51 -17.03
CA GLN A 168 3.98 -2.12 -17.50
C GLN A 168 3.41 -1.17 -16.44
N MET A 169 2.46 -1.64 -15.60
CA MET A 169 1.88 -0.83 -14.52
C MET A 169 2.87 -0.57 -13.39
N VAL A 170 3.93 -1.36 -13.27
CA VAL A 170 4.96 -1.27 -12.22
C VAL A 170 6.22 -0.56 -12.71
N LYS A 171 6.48 -0.53 -14.03
CA LYS A 171 7.68 0.10 -14.62
C LYS A 171 7.94 1.53 -14.14
N ARG A 172 6.89 2.28 -13.84
CA ARG A 172 6.98 3.65 -13.31
C ARG A 172 7.75 3.78 -12.00
N TYR A 173 7.83 2.70 -11.20
CA TYR A 173 8.53 2.70 -9.91
C TYR A 173 9.96 2.20 -10.02
N ALA A 174 10.42 1.75 -11.19
CA ALA A 174 11.73 1.12 -11.36
C ALA A 174 12.90 2.07 -11.01
N HIS A 175 12.76 3.37 -11.29
CA HIS A 175 13.76 4.37 -10.93
C HIS A 175 13.99 4.52 -9.42
N LEU A 176 13.04 4.12 -8.60
CA LEU A 176 13.16 4.17 -7.15
C LEU A 176 14.05 3.06 -6.56
N SER A 177 14.43 2.07 -7.37
CA SER A 177 15.32 0.97 -6.96
C SER A 177 16.80 1.30 -7.10
N ASP A 178 17.19 2.43 -7.70
CA ASP A 178 18.57 2.72 -8.04
C ASP A 178 19.50 2.80 -6.81
N SER A 179 19.03 3.41 -5.72
CA SER A 179 19.78 3.46 -4.46
C SER A 179 19.94 2.08 -3.81
N HIS A 180 18.94 1.21 -3.94
CA HIS A 180 19.03 -0.18 -3.49
C HIS A 180 20.06 -0.96 -4.35
N ASN A 181 19.98 -0.85 -5.66
CA ASN A 181 20.91 -1.52 -6.58
C ASN A 181 22.37 -1.11 -6.31
N SER A 182 22.61 0.18 -6.05
CA SER A 182 23.93 0.69 -5.68
C SER A 182 24.46 0.04 -4.39
N ARG A 183 23.63 -0.03 -3.34
CA ARG A 183 24.01 -0.69 -2.09
C ARG A 183 24.26 -2.18 -2.24
N VAL A 184 23.48 -2.87 -3.07
CA VAL A 184 23.67 -4.30 -3.36
C VAL A 184 25.01 -4.53 -4.07
N LEU A 185 25.35 -3.71 -5.08
CA LEU A 185 26.63 -3.78 -5.76
C LEU A 185 27.82 -3.47 -4.83
N GLU A 186 27.69 -2.46 -3.98
CA GLU A 186 28.70 -2.11 -2.98
C GLU A 186 28.92 -3.28 -2.03
N SER A 187 27.86 -3.82 -1.44
CA SER A 187 27.96 -4.99 -0.53
C SER A 187 28.54 -6.23 -1.21
N MET A 188 28.22 -6.46 -2.47
CA MET A 188 28.82 -7.55 -3.25
C MET A 188 30.32 -7.32 -3.45
N ASN A 189 30.72 -6.13 -3.86
CA ASN A 189 32.14 -5.78 -4.07
C ASN A 189 32.93 -5.88 -2.77
N ASP A 190 32.39 -5.41 -1.66
CA ASP A 190 33.04 -5.54 -0.34
C ASP A 190 33.25 -6.99 0.06
N LYS A 191 32.28 -7.87 -0.20
CA LYS A 191 32.41 -9.31 0.08
C LYS A 191 33.42 -9.99 -0.83
N LEU A 192 33.50 -9.59 -2.09
CA LEU A 192 34.42 -10.21 -3.07
C LEU A 192 35.84 -9.67 -2.97
N PHE A 193 36.00 -8.38 -2.69
CA PHE A 193 37.29 -7.66 -2.82
C PHE A 193 37.71 -6.93 -1.54
N GLY A 194 36.86 -6.85 -0.51
CA GLY A 194 37.16 -6.11 0.73
C GLY A 194 38.39 -6.59 1.49
N ASN A 195 38.84 -7.83 1.25
CA ASN A 195 40.07 -8.41 1.83
C ASN A 195 41.34 -8.14 0.99
N VAL A 196 41.24 -7.41 -0.13
CA VAL A 196 42.41 -7.16 -1.01
C VAL A 196 43.28 -6.00 -0.49
N LYS A 197 42.99 -5.36 0.63
CA LYS A 197 43.83 -4.31 1.25
C LYS A 197 45.10 -4.84 1.94
N GLY A 198 45.63 -5.98 1.53
CA GLY A 198 46.77 -6.64 2.14
C GLY A 198 47.99 -6.84 1.23
N ILE A 199 48.05 -6.30 0.02
CA ILE A 199 49.26 -6.35 -0.82
C ILE A 199 49.87 -4.93 -0.87
N LYS A 200 50.60 -4.59 0.20
CA LYS A 200 51.60 -3.52 0.10
C LYS A 200 52.88 -4.12 -0.49
N SER A 201 53.31 -3.56 -1.59
CA SER A 201 54.66 -3.69 -2.15
C SER A 201 55.74 -3.29 -1.12
#